data_92fdd6776e59fc24307beca740123a3f
#
_entry.id   92fdd6776e59fc24307beca740123a3f
#
_cell.length_a   1.000
_cell.length_b   1.000
_cell.length_c   1.000
_cell.angle_alpha   90.00
_cell.angle_beta   90.00
_cell.angle_gamma   90.00
#
_symmetry.space_group_name_H-M   'P 1'
#
loop_
_entity.id
_entity.type
_entity.pdbx_description
1 polymer ?
#
loop_
_entity_poly.entity_id
_entity_poly.type
_entity_poly.pdbx_seq_one_letter_code
_entity_poly.pdbx_strand_id
1 'polypeptide(L)'
;MAQTLHRPFSFSFSILLLYFTFSFASQPSHHGFSILDSDFDVLYGDYTPPSPPPPPPLPHPPSLTCQEGLNGTGSLATTCNLNSSLIFSSDVYIEGSGSLNILPGVNLSCPVSGCVILINVSNEFSLQSGAAIVAGTVLVASQNATLFGESVINVTGLAGAPPAQTSGTPSGTQGAGGGYGGRGATCVSDNTKLPDDVWGGDAYSWSSLDEPWSYGSKGGTTSKEEKYGGEGGGRIKFEVVDSIDVSGDLLANGGDGGMKGGGGSGGSIFVKAHR
;
A
#
# COMPACT_ATOMS: atom_id res chain seq x y z
N MET A 1 -69.46 6.85 10.31
CA MET A 1 -69.57 5.59 11.03
C MET A 1 -69.05 4.50 10.16
N ALA A 2 -67.81 4.09 10.34
CA ALA A 2 -67.26 2.85 9.79
C ALA A 2 -66.11 2.43 10.71
N GLN A 3 -66.32 1.33 11.43
CA GLN A 3 -65.38 0.73 12.34
C GLN A 3 -64.39 -0.13 11.53
N THR A 4 -63.10 0.14 11.68
CA THR A 4 -62.04 -0.69 11.14
C THR A 4 -61.57 -1.68 12.22
N LEU A 5 -61.76 -2.97 11.97
CA LEU A 5 -61.28 -4.09 12.80
C LEU A 5 -59.75 -4.28 12.56
N HIS A 6 -58.96 -4.14 13.61
CA HIS A 6 -57.58 -4.60 13.67
C HIS A 6 -57.57 -6.09 14.06
N ARG A 7 -56.97 -6.94 13.20
CA ARG A 7 -56.57 -8.31 13.57
C ARG A 7 -55.06 -8.33 13.84
N PRO A 8 -54.58 -8.91 14.93
CA PRO A 8 -53.16 -9.16 15.13
C PRO A 8 -52.73 -10.43 14.42
N PHE A 9 -51.69 -10.35 13.59
CA PHE A 9 -51.00 -11.50 13.06
C PHE A 9 -50.00 -12.02 14.10
N SER A 10 -50.26 -13.25 14.58
CA SER A 10 -49.33 -14.00 15.41
C SER A 10 -48.39 -14.79 14.50
N PHE A 11 -47.09 -14.45 14.53
CA PHE A 11 -46.05 -15.27 13.92
C PHE A 11 -45.51 -16.28 14.92
N SER A 12 -45.88 -17.56 14.73
CA SER A 12 -45.30 -18.69 15.47
C SER A 12 -43.96 -19.06 14.81
N PHE A 13 -42.86 -18.85 15.51
CA PHE A 13 -41.53 -19.33 15.13
C PHE A 13 -41.37 -20.79 15.60
N SER A 14 -41.46 -21.73 14.66
CA SER A 14 -41.05 -23.12 14.92
C SER A 14 -39.53 -23.24 14.74
N ILE A 15 -38.81 -23.38 15.84
CA ILE A 15 -37.37 -23.72 15.85
C ILE A 15 -37.25 -25.21 15.59
N LEU A 16 -36.74 -25.54 14.38
CA LEU A 16 -36.37 -26.90 14.00
C LEU A 16 -34.95 -27.19 14.51
N LEU A 17 -34.84 -27.90 15.65
CA LEU A 17 -33.57 -28.42 16.16
C LEU A 17 -33.16 -29.65 15.35
N LEU A 18 -32.19 -29.50 14.47
CA LEU A 18 -31.51 -30.60 13.79
C LEU A 18 -30.44 -31.18 14.72
N TYR A 19 -30.69 -32.33 15.30
CA TYR A 19 -29.68 -33.15 16.00
C TYR A 19 -28.81 -33.85 14.96
N PHE A 20 -27.55 -33.45 14.86
CA PHE A 20 -26.52 -34.25 14.19
C PHE A 20 -25.98 -35.29 15.16
N THR A 21 -26.35 -36.54 14.94
CA THR A 21 -25.73 -37.70 15.61
C THR A 21 -24.42 -38.04 14.90
N PHE A 22 -23.30 -37.81 15.56
CA PHE A 22 -22.00 -38.32 15.11
C PHE A 22 -21.92 -39.80 15.46
N SER A 23 -21.97 -40.68 14.46
CA SER A 23 -21.60 -42.08 14.60
C SER A 23 -20.08 -42.20 14.63
N PHE A 24 -19.53 -42.55 15.78
CA PHE A 24 -18.16 -43.02 15.90
C PHE A 24 -18.06 -44.44 15.32
N ALA A 25 -17.41 -44.58 14.18
CA ALA A 25 -16.98 -45.85 13.66
C ALA A 25 -15.78 -46.32 14.47
N SER A 26 -15.95 -47.44 15.20
CA SER A 26 -14.88 -48.13 15.91
C SER A 26 -13.88 -48.72 14.90
N GLN A 27 -12.63 -48.32 15.00
CA GLN A 27 -11.53 -48.96 14.29
C GLN A 27 -11.21 -50.31 14.96
N PRO A 28 -10.88 -51.34 14.16
CA PRO A 28 -10.44 -52.62 14.70
C PRO A 28 -9.03 -52.51 15.28
N SER A 29 -8.89 -53.04 16.49
CA SER A 29 -7.63 -53.21 17.20
C SER A 29 -6.70 -54.17 16.43
N HIS A 30 -5.62 -53.69 15.89
CA HIS A 30 -4.49 -54.52 15.50
C HIS A 30 -3.59 -54.76 16.73
N HIS A 31 -3.56 -55.98 17.15
CA HIS A 31 -2.63 -56.48 18.16
C HIS A 31 -1.17 -56.32 17.73
N GLY A 32 -0.46 -55.87 18.64
CA GLY A 32 0.90 -55.76 18.95
C GLY A 32 1.98 -56.46 18.16
N PHE A 33 3.02 -55.70 18.01
CA PHE A 33 4.38 -56.23 18.08
C PHE A 33 5.18 -55.24 18.92
N SER A 34 5.34 -55.55 20.20
CA SER A 34 6.25 -54.80 21.06
C SER A 34 7.68 -55.27 20.78
N ILE A 35 8.40 -54.53 20.03
CA ILE A 35 9.86 -54.59 20.04
C ILE A 35 10.28 -53.47 20.99
N LEU A 36 10.77 -53.89 22.16
CA LEU A 36 11.55 -53.08 23.06
C LEU A 36 12.84 -52.73 22.34
N ASP A 37 12.92 -51.54 21.81
CA ASP A 37 14.19 -50.96 21.39
C ASP A 37 14.30 -49.60 22.06
N SER A 38 14.96 -49.64 23.23
CA SER A 38 15.16 -48.48 24.09
C SER A 38 16.41 -47.68 23.72
N ASP A 39 16.88 -47.77 22.48
CA ASP A 39 18.11 -47.15 22.07
C ASP A 39 18.03 -46.27 20.82
N PHE A 40 16.81 -45.86 20.40
CA PHE A 40 16.67 -45.01 19.18
C PHE A 40 16.29 -43.53 19.45
N ASP A 41 16.20 -43.14 20.73
CA ASP A 41 15.79 -41.76 21.08
C ASP A 41 16.93 -40.75 21.14
N VAL A 42 18.13 -41.06 20.69
CA VAL A 42 19.29 -40.13 20.80
C VAL A 42 19.74 -39.54 19.45
N LEU A 43 19.09 -39.86 18.32
CA LEU A 43 19.59 -39.46 17.00
C LEU A 43 18.68 -38.51 16.19
N TYR A 44 17.52 -38.15 16.68
CA TYR A 44 16.73 -37.06 16.12
C TYR A 44 16.82 -35.83 17.02
N GLY A 45 18.03 -35.29 17.18
CA GLY A 45 18.17 -33.91 17.56
C GLY A 45 17.40 -33.06 16.55
N ASP A 46 16.59 -32.14 17.04
CA ASP A 46 15.85 -31.15 16.24
C ASP A 46 16.79 -30.46 15.24
N TYR A 47 17.02 -31.11 14.08
CA TYR A 47 17.72 -30.49 12.98
C TYR A 47 16.73 -29.56 12.29
N THR A 48 16.64 -28.34 12.78
CA THR A 48 16.09 -27.25 11.99
C THR A 48 17.14 -26.88 10.95
N PRO A 49 16.90 -27.15 9.66
CA PRO A 49 17.85 -26.71 8.63
C PRO A 49 18.00 -25.20 8.75
N PRO A 50 19.23 -24.66 8.60
CA PRO A 50 19.44 -23.23 8.61
C PRO A 50 18.50 -22.58 7.58
N SER A 51 17.84 -21.49 7.96
CA SER A 51 17.00 -20.75 7.04
C SER A 51 17.80 -20.42 5.79
N PRO A 52 17.23 -20.57 4.58
CA PRO A 52 17.94 -20.21 3.36
C PRO A 52 18.39 -18.74 3.47
N PRO A 53 19.59 -18.41 2.94
CA PRO A 53 20.06 -17.05 2.94
C PRO A 53 19.01 -16.16 2.24
N PRO A 54 18.80 -14.92 2.71
CA PRO A 54 17.89 -14.00 2.04
C PRO A 54 18.29 -13.87 0.56
N PRO A 55 17.32 -13.79 -0.35
CA PRO A 55 17.63 -13.59 -1.76
C PRO A 55 18.46 -12.31 -1.91
N PRO A 56 19.44 -12.30 -2.84
CA PRO A 56 20.21 -11.10 -3.10
C PRO A 56 19.27 -9.96 -3.47
N PRO A 57 19.53 -8.73 -3.01
CA PRO A 57 18.74 -7.57 -3.37
C PRO A 57 18.69 -7.45 -4.91
N LEU A 58 17.51 -7.12 -5.43
CA LEU A 58 17.33 -6.90 -6.86
C LEU A 58 18.31 -5.80 -7.33
N PRO A 59 19.00 -5.98 -8.46
CA PRO A 59 19.88 -4.95 -8.97
C PRO A 59 19.06 -3.70 -9.31
N HIS A 60 19.36 -2.59 -8.66
CA HIS A 60 18.81 -1.27 -8.98
C HIS A 60 19.79 -0.49 -9.85
N PRO A 61 19.36 0.55 -10.58
CA PRO A 61 20.25 1.47 -11.28
C PRO A 61 21.32 2.06 -10.35
N PRO A 62 22.46 2.48 -10.88
CA PRO A 62 23.50 3.11 -10.06
C PRO A 62 22.95 4.40 -9.41
N SER A 63 23.38 4.65 -8.18
CA SER A 63 23.03 5.88 -7.46
C SER A 63 23.50 7.13 -8.21
N LEU A 64 22.67 8.16 -8.19
CA LEU A 64 23.03 9.46 -8.73
C LEU A 64 24.08 10.13 -7.85
N THR A 65 25.01 10.86 -8.46
CA THR A 65 25.98 11.66 -7.73
C THR A 65 25.40 13.05 -7.38
N CYS A 66 25.93 13.69 -6.34
CA CYS A 66 25.44 14.99 -5.89
C CYS A 66 25.59 16.07 -6.98
N GLN A 67 26.72 16.08 -7.70
CA GLN A 67 27.03 17.15 -8.67
C GLN A 67 26.48 16.84 -10.06
N GLU A 68 26.82 15.67 -10.63
CA GLU A 68 26.47 15.37 -12.02
C GLU A 68 25.02 14.89 -12.18
N GLY A 69 24.51 14.08 -11.23
CA GLY A 69 23.17 13.50 -11.32
C GLY A 69 22.09 14.38 -10.71
N LEU A 70 22.41 15.06 -9.61
CA LEU A 70 21.46 15.86 -8.84
C LEU A 70 21.65 17.37 -8.98
N ASN A 71 22.63 17.83 -9.77
CA ASN A 71 22.97 19.26 -9.93
C ASN A 71 23.11 19.98 -8.59
N GLY A 72 23.57 19.27 -7.56
CA GLY A 72 23.73 19.79 -6.21
C GLY A 72 25.15 20.27 -5.93
N THR A 73 25.35 20.81 -4.75
CA THR A 73 26.67 21.23 -4.24
C THR A 73 27.08 20.35 -3.08
N GLY A 74 28.36 19.96 -3.06
CA GLY A 74 28.91 19.07 -2.03
C GLY A 74 29.02 17.62 -2.50
N SER A 75 28.82 16.67 -1.59
CA SER A 75 28.97 15.25 -1.86
C SER A 75 28.01 14.44 -0.97
N LEU A 76 27.47 13.34 -1.50
CA LEU A 76 26.68 12.37 -0.74
C LEU A 76 27.52 11.59 0.29
N ALA A 77 28.85 11.69 0.24
CA ALA A 77 29.72 11.16 1.29
C ALA A 77 29.82 12.08 2.53
N THR A 78 29.49 13.38 2.39
CA THR A 78 29.48 14.37 3.47
C THR A 78 28.12 15.04 3.57
N THR A 79 27.90 16.11 2.82
CA THR A 79 26.60 16.79 2.72
C THR A 79 26.37 17.21 1.27
N CYS A 80 25.27 16.77 0.71
CA CYS A 80 24.79 17.15 -0.60
C CYS A 80 23.62 18.14 -0.45
N ASN A 81 23.78 19.35 -0.99
CA ASN A 81 22.72 20.35 -1.01
C ASN A 81 22.15 20.46 -2.43
N LEU A 82 20.88 20.11 -2.58
CA LEU A 82 20.15 20.34 -3.84
C LEU A 82 19.65 21.78 -3.89
N ASN A 83 20.07 22.51 -4.89
CA ASN A 83 19.76 23.93 -5.08
C ASN A 83 18.99 24.24 -6.36
N SER A 84 18.65 23.20 -7.13
CA SER A 84 17.89 23.31 -8.37
C SER A 84 16.84 22.20 -8.47
N SER A 85 15.68 22.55 -9.01
CA SER A 85 14.62 21.57 -9.24
C SER A 85 14.97 20.63 -10.38
N LEU A 86 14.59 19.35 -10.22
CA LEU A 86 14.87 18.29 -11.17
C LEU A 86 13.60 17.51 -11.49
N ILE A 87 13.46 17.15 -12.77
CA ILE A 87 12.36 16.30 -13.26
C ILE A 87 12.97 15.06 -13.90
N PHE A 88 12.58 13.90 -13.39
CA PHE A 88 12.99 12.61 -13.89
C PHE A 88 11.83 11.91 -14.62
N SER A 89 12.17 11.01 -15.53
CA SER A 89 11.21 10.14 -16.26
C SER A 89 11.34 8.67 -15.93
N SER A 90 12.24 8.32 -15.02
CA SER A 90 12.51 6.96 -14.57
C SER A 90 12.93 6.97 -13.10
N ASP A 91 13.01 5.79 -12.50
CA ASP A 91 13.40 5.60 -11.12
C ASP A 91 14.73 6.28 -10.77
N VAL A 92 14.76 6.83 -9.56
CA VAL A 92 15.87 7.61 -9.02
C VAL A 92 16.39 6.97 -7.75
N TYR A 93 17.70 6.74 -7.69
CA TYR A 93 18.37 6.17 -6.54
C TYR A 93 19.45 7.13 -6.06
N ILE A 94 19.36 7.55 -4.79
CA ILE A 94 20.26 8.49 -4.14
C ILE A 94 20.80 7.81 -2.90
N GLU A 95 22.07 7.40 -2.94
CA GLU A 95 22.69 6.68 -1.83
C GLU A 95 24.00 7.33 -1.43
N GLY A 96 24.24 7.45 -0.12
CA GLY A 96 25.47 8.03 0.39
C GLY A 96 25.67 7.86 1.89
N SER A 97 26.92 7.93 2.32
CA SER A 97 27.30 7.86 3.74
C SER A 97 27.13 9.18 4.50
N GLY A 98 26.77 10.25 3.81
CA GLY A 98 26.59 11.58 4.40
C GLY A 98 25.13 11.97 4.54
N SER A 99 24.83 13.24 4.28
CA SER A 99 23.49 13.86 4.39
C SER A 99 22.99 14.36 3.06
N LEU A 100 21.67 14.40 2.90
CA LEU A 100 21.00 15.03 1.77
C LEU A 100 20.08 16.15 2.27
N ASN A 101 20.29 17.34 1.73
CA ASN A 101 19.52 18.53 2.07
C ASN A 101 18.88 19.11 0.80
N ILE A 102 17.56 19.08 0.71
CA ILE A 102 16.80 19.69 -0.38
C ILE A 102 16.42 21.10 0.05
N LEU A 103 17.04 22.09 -0.59
CA LEU A 103 16.94 23.50 -0.21
C LEU A 103 15.55 24.10 -0.44
N PRO A 104 15.22 25.23 0.19
CA PRO A 104 13.88 25.83 0.10
C PRO A 104 13.43 26.06 -1.34
N GLY A 105 12.18 25.66 -1.64
CA GLY A 105 11.56 25.82 -2.93
C GLY A 105 12.08 24.89 -4.05
N VAL A 106 12.98 23.96 -3.74
CA VAL A 106 13.50 22.97 -4.70
C VAL A 106 12.54 21.79 -4.83
N ASN A 107 12.25 21.39 -6.07
CA ASN A 107 11.38 20.27 -6.39
C ASN A 107 12.17 19.11 -7.01
N LEU A 108 12.07 17.93 -6.40
CA LEU A 108 12.55 16.67 -6.93
C LEU A 108 11.35 15.87 -7.44
N SER A 109 11.19 15.72 -8.75
CA SER A 109 9.95 15.22 -9.32
C SER A 109 10.18 14.07 -10.29
N CYS A 110 9.38 13.02 -10.17
CA CYS A 110 9.20 11.97 -11.16
C CYS A 110 7.69 11.70 -11.33
N PRO A 111 6.98 12.51 -12.16
CA PRO A 111 5.52 12.45 -12.28
C PRO A 111 5.05 11.30 -13.17
N VAL A 112 5.72 10.17 -13.09
CA VAL A 112 5.37 8.92 -13.80
C VAL A 112 4.73 7.96 -12.80
N SER A 113 3.62 7.34 -13.17
CA SER A 113 2.94 6.37 -12.33
C SER A 113 3.89 5.25 -11.90
N GLY A 114 3.98 5.00 -10.61
CA GLY A 114 4.85 3.99 -10.02
C GLY A 114 6.34 4.34 -9.98
N CYS A 115 6.77 5.48 -10.52
CA CYS A 115 8.17 5.90 -10.45
C CYS A 115 8.66 5.95 -9.00
N VAL A 116 9.85 5.44 -8.78
CA VAL A 116 10.48 5.33 -7.45
C VAL A 116 11.53 6.40 -7.26
N ILE A 117 11.45 7.14 -6.17
CA ILE A 117 12.55 7.95 -5.63
C ILE A 117 13.00 7.29 -4.33
N LEU A 118 14.18 6.69 -4.34
CA LEU A 118 14.80 6.09 -3.18
C LEU A 118 15.94 6.98 -2.70
N ILE A 119 15.89 7.36 -1.43
CA ILE A 119 16.90 8.15 -0.73
C ILE A 119 17.40 7.30 0.44
N ASN A 120 18.66 6.91 0.40
CA ASN A 120 19.33 6.14 1.45
C ASN A 120 20.62 6.84 1.86
N VAL A 121 20.56 7.61 2.94
CA VAL A 121 21.69 8.38 3.46
C VAL A 121 21.98 8.01 4.91
N SER A 122 23.27 7.89 5.24
CA SER A 122 23.64 7.38 6.58
C SER A 122 23.41 8.39 7.71
N ASN A 123 23.36 9.70 7.42
CA ASN A 123 23.20 10.73 8.44
C ASN A 123 21.81 11.37 8.40
N GLU A 124 21.68 12.51 7.80
CA GLU A 124 20.45 13.31 7.84
C GLU A 124 19.82 13.46 6.46
N PHE A 125 18.51 13.28 6.41
CA PHE A 125 17.66 13.73 5.31
C PHE A 125 16.89 14.97 5.73
N SER A 126 17.00 16.05 4.95
CA SER A 126 16.31 17.31 5.25
C SER A 126 15.55 17.82 4.03
N LEU A 127 14.26 18.04 4.18
CA LEU A 127 13.38 18.65 3.20
C LEU A 127 12.98 20.04 3.72
N GLN A 128 13.57 21.08 3.15
CA GLN A 128 13.41 22.47 3.62
C GLN A 128 12.05 23.07 3.24
N SER A 129 11.71 24.20 3.85
CA SER A 129 10.43 24.89 3.66
C SER A 129 10.15 25.17 2.18
N GLY A 130 8.95 24.83 1.73
CA GLY A 130 8.52 25.00 0.34
C GLY A 130 9.19 24.06 -0.66
N ALA A 131 10.04 23.13 -0.21
CA ALA A 131 10.59 22.09 -1.07
C ALA A 131 9.59 20.96 -1.26
N ALA A 132 9.66 20.25 -2.40
CA ALA A 132 8.75 19.16 -2.67
C ALA A 132 9.44 17.94 -3.30
N ILE A 133 8.92 16.75 -2.95
CA ILE A 133 9.21 15.50 -3.66
C ILE A 133 7.90 14.97 -4.25
N VAL A 134 7.90 14.70 -5.56
CA VAL A 134 6.73 14.17 -6.28
C VAL A 134 7.11 12.90 -7.00
N ALA A 135 6.48 11.76 -6.67
CA ALA A 135 6.75 10.47 -7.30
C ALA A 135 5.62 9.48 -7.06
N GLY A 136 5.65 8.30 -7.68
CA GLY A 136 4.74 7.20 -7.38
C GLY A 136 5.11 6.47 -6.08
N THR A 137 6.39 6.40 -5.77
CA THR A 137 6.94 5.82 -4.54
C THR A 137 8.07 6.70 -4.02
N VAL A 138 8.02 7.04 -2.74
CA VAL A 138 9.12 7.71 -2.04
C VAL A 138 9.57 6.86 -0.87
N LEU A 139 10.85 6.47 -0.89
CA LEU A 139 11.52 5.72 0.17
C LEU A 139 12.62 6.59 0.75
N VAL A 140 12.62 6.78 2.06
CA VAL A 140 13.67 7.51 2.77
C VAL A 140 14.21 6.65 3.89
N ALA A 141 15.49 6.34 3.83
CA ALA A 141 16.25 5.69 4.90
C ALA A 141 17.37 6.65 5.36
N SER A 142 17.45 6.92 6.67
CA SER A 142 18.44 7.82 7.23
C SER A 142 18.61 7.62 8.75
N GLN A 143 19.66 8.23 9.34
CA GLN A 143 19.78 8.30 10.80
C GLN A 143 18.71 9.23 11.38
N ASN A 144 18.56 10.42 10.81
CA ASN A 144 17.55 11.40 11.18
C ASN A 144 16.86 11.94 9.93
N ALA A 145 15.61 12.37 10.09
CA ALA A 145 14.86 13.02 9.01
C ALA A 145 14.11 14.25 9.51
N THR A 146 14.16 15.34 8.75
CA THR A 146 13.46 16.59 9.07
C THR A 146 12.70 17.09 7.84
N LEU A 147 11.39 17.23 7.96
CA LEU A 147 10.52 17.85 6.98
C LEU A 147 10.01 19.17 7.57
N PHE A 148 10.52 20.29 7.05
CA PHE A 148 10.15 21.61 7.54
C PHE A 148 8.73 22.01 7.11
N GLY A 149 8.17 23.00 7.79
CA GLY A 149 6.86 23.54 7.42
C GLY A 149 6.78 23.93 5.95
N GLU A 150 5.61 23.78 5.33
CA GLU A 150 5.35 24.01 3.90
C GLU A 150 6.13 23.09 2.94
N SER A 151 6.93 22.13 3.44
CA SER A 151 7.49 21.10 2.58
C SER A 151 6.47 20.01 2.28
N VAL A 152 6.57 19.34 1.13
CA VAL A 152 5.57 18.35 0.70
C VAL A 152 6.23 17.13 0.09
N ILE A 153 5.82 15.95 0.54
CA ILE A 153 6.05 14.71 -0.22
C ILE A 153 4.69 14.26 -0.77
N ASN A 154 4.55 14.29 -2.09
CA ASN A 154 3.28 14.07 -2.77
C ASN A 154 3.36 12.88 -3.74
N VAL A 155 2.63 11.82 -3.41
CA VAL A 155 2.47 10.64 -4.26
C VAL A 155 1.01 10.46 -4.72
N THR A 156 0.22 11.53 -4.65
CA THR A 156 -1.20 11.55 -5.02
C THR A 156 -1.39 11.21 -6.50
N GLY A 157 -2.27 10.25 -6.79
CA GLY A 157 -2.62 9.88 -8.15
C GLY A 157 -1.47 9.27 -8.97
N LEU A 158 -0.39 8.84 -8.34
CA LEU A 158 0.81 8.33 -9.01
C LEU A 158 1.09 6.85 -8.67
N ALA A 159 0.07 6.09 -8.31
CA ALA A 159 0.22 4.66 -8.02
C ALA A 159 0.91 3.93 -9.16
N GLY A 160 1.70 2.93 -8.80
CA GLY A 160 2.15 1.88 -9.71
C GLY A 160 1.04 0.87 -10.00
N ALA A 161 1.39 -0.38 -10.26
CA ALA A 161 0.44 -1.44 -10.51
C ALA A 161 -0.13 -2.00 -9.18
N PRO A 162 -1.40 -1.75 -8.84
CA PRO A 162 -2.05 -2.40 -7.72
C PRO A 162 -2.36 -3.87 -8.07
N PRO A 163 -2.74 -4.71 -7.09
CA PRO A 163 -3.15 -6.08 -7.35
C PRO A 163 -4.33 -6.16 -8.33
N ALA A 164 -4.48 -7.29 -9.00
CA ALA A 164 -5.59 -7.52 -9.91
C ALA A 164 -6.95 -7.43 -9.19
N GLN A 165 -8.00 -7.03 -9.88
CA GLN A 165 -9.38 -6.91 -9.39
C GLN A 165 -9.63 -5.83 -8.32
N THR A 166 -8.61 -5.03 -7.99
CA THR A 166 -8.72 -3.97 -6.99
C THR A 166 -9.15 -2.62 -7.58
N SER A 167 -9.02 -2.47 -8.89
CA SER A 167 -9.49 -1.27 -9.60
C SER A 167 -11.01 -1.27 -9.75
N GLY A 168 -11.60 -0.08 -9.76
CA GLY A 168 -13.02 0.07 -10.02
C GLY A 168 -13.40 -0.40 -11.43
N THR A 169 -14.55 -1.02 -11.54
CA THR A 169 -15.09 -1.48 -12.84
C THR A 169 -16.07 -0.45 -13.41
N PRO A 170 -16.26 -0.43 -14.75
CA PRO A 170 -17.37 0.34 -15.32
C PRO A 170 -18.71 -0.26 -14.89
N SER A 171 -19.62 0.58 -14.38
CA SER A 171 -20.97 0.19 -14.00
C SER A 171 -22.01 0.86 -14.92
N GLY A 172 -22.03 0.46 -16.21
CA GLY A 172 -22.91 1.06 -17.21
C GLY A 172 -22.45 2.50 -17.56
N THR A 173 -23.18 3.50 -17.10
CA THR A 173 -22.89 4.92 -17.38
C THR A 173 -21.94 5.59 -16.39
N GLN A 174 -21.50 4.89 -15.37
CA GLN A 174 -20.64 5.43 -14.32
C GLN A 174 -19.55 4.42 -13.94
N GLY A 175 -18.41 4.89 -13.46
CA GLY A 175 -17.32 4.07 -12.95
C GLY A 175 -17.42 3.87 -11.44
N ALA A 176 -17.04 2.70 -10.95
CA ALA A 176 -16.95 2.39 -9.53
C ALA A 176 -15.63 2.86 -8.92
N GLY A 177 -15.58 3.08 -7.63
CA GLY A 177 -14.35 3.47 -6.91
C GLY A 177 -13.29 2.36 -6.86
N GLY A 178 -12.03 2.72 -6.76
CA GLY A 178 -10.93 1.79 -6.49
C GLY A 178 -10.97 1.26 -5.05
N GLY A 179 -10.52 0.03 -4.84
CA GLY A 179 -10.39 -0.59 -3.53
C GLY A 179 -9.00 -0.40 -2.91
N TYR A 180 -8.89 -0.59 -1.60
CA TYR A 180 -7.62 -0.68 -0.87
C TYR A 180 -7.86 -1.34 0.51
N GLY A 181 -7.88 -0.59 1.62
CA GLY A 181 -8.24 -1.10 2.95
C GLY A 181 -9.72 -1.49 3.07
N GLY A 182 -10.53 -1.10 2.10
CA GLY A 182 -11.93 -1.43 1.95
C GLY A 182 -12.30 -1.57 0.48
N ARG A 183 -13.48 -2.16 0.22
CA ARG A 183 -14.01 -2.29 -1.13
C ARG A 183 -14.47 -0.93 -1.66
N GLY A 184 -14.17 -0.62 -2.92
CA GLY A 184 -14.64 0.58 -3.59
C GLY A 184 -16.17 0.63 -3.70
N ALA A 185 -16.73 1.83 -3.65
CA ALA A 185 -18.17 2.02 -3.81
C ALA A 185 -18.59 1.94 -5.28
N THR A 186 -19.82 1.46 -5.51
CA THR A 186 -20.47 1.52 -6.82
C THR A 186 -21.53 2.61 -6.82
N CYS A 187 -21.71 3.28 -7.93
CA CYS A 187 -22.86 4.15 -8.14
C CYS A 187 -23.89 3.40 -8.98
N VAL A 188 -25.00 3.02 -8.37
CA VAL A 188 -26.08 2.34 -9.05
C VAL A 188 -27.16 3.35 -9.37
N SER A 189 -27.30 3.69 -10.65
CA SER A 189 -28.34 4.62 -11.13
C SER A 189 -29.70 3.94 -11.38
N ASP A 190 -29.74 2.61 -11.43
CA ASP A 190 -30.95 1.83 -11.70
C ASP A 190 -31.01 0.60 -10.78
N ASN A 191 -31.81 0.70 -9.73
CA ASN A 191 -32.01 -0.37 -8.74
C ASN A 191 -32.68 -1.63 -9.32
N THR A 192 -33.21 -1.58 -10.54
CA THR A 192 -33.87 -2.73 -11.19
C THR A 192 -32.89 -3.62 -11.97
N LYS A 193 -31.66 -3.13 -12.16
CA LYS A 193 -30.59 -3.82 -12.91
C LYS A 193 -29.31 -3.82 -12.08
N LEU A 194 -29.37 -4.35 -10.87
CA LEU A 194 -28.18 -4.75 -10.15
C LEU A 194 -27.70 -6.08 -10.72
N PRO A 195 -26.74 -6.13 -11.64
CA PRO A 195 -25.99 -7.36 -11.80
C PRO A 195 -25.28 -7.58 -10.49
N ASP A 196 -25.31 -8.78 -9.97
CA ASP A 196 -24.60 -9.18 -8.76
C ASP A 196 -23.08 -8.90 -8.84
N ASP A 197 -22.60 -8.45 -10.01
CA ASP A 197 -21.21 -8.28 -10.40
C ASP A 197 -20.71 -6.82 -10.47
N VAL A 198 -21.54 -5.82 -10.17
CA VAL A 198 -21.13 -4.42 -10.26
C VAL A 198 -20.64 -3.92 -8.89
N TRP A 199 -19.43 -4.28 -8.57
CA TRP A 199 -18.75 -3.83 -7.37
C TRP A 199 -17.63 -2.83 -7.70
N GLY A 200 -17.26 -2.00 -6.71
CA GLY A 200 -15.99 -1.30 -6.75
C GLY A 200 -14.82 -2.28 -6.64
N GLY A 201 -13.61 -1.78 -6.73
CA GLY A 201 -12.41 -2.58 -6.57
C GLY A 201 -12.38 -3.34 -5.24
N ASP A 202 -11.84 -4.55 -5.25
CA ASP A 202 -11.72 -5.37 -4.05
C ASP A 202 -10.72 -4.80 -3.02
N ALA A 203 -10.96 -5.06 -1.75
CA ALA A 203 -10.03 -4.74 -0.67
C ALA A 203 -8.85 -5.71 -0.68
N TYR A 204 -7.64 -5.23 -0.36
CA TYR A 204 -6.44 -6.07 -0.50
C TYR A 204 -5.29 -5.85 0.51
N SER A 205 -5.33 -4.96 1.41
CA SER A 205 -4.18 -4.67 2.28
C SER A 205 -4.16 -5.44 3.61
N TRP A 206 -4.89 -6.55 3.70
CA TRP A 206 -5.05 -7.31 4.93
C TRP A 206 -3.76 -7.90 5.51
N SER A 207 -2.80 -8.27 4.66
CA SER A 207 -1.54 -8.91 5.05
C SER A 207 -0.47 -7.94 5.52
N SER A 208 -0.70 -6.63 5.45
CA SER A 208 0.29 -5.59 5.73
C SER A 208 -0.26 -4.47 6.61
N LEU A 209 -1.08 -4.82 7.61
CA LEU A 209 -1.64 -3.81 8.54
C LEU A 209 -0.55 -3.14 9.39
N ASP A 210 0.48 -3.90 9.77
CA ASP A 210 1.60 -3.38 10.59
C ASP A 210 2.61 -2.60 9.74
N GLU A 211 2.77 -2.97 8.46
CA GLU A 211 3.64 -2.29 7.50
C GLU A 211 2.90 -2.07 6.18
N PRO A 212 1.98 -1.09 6.11
CA PRO A 212 1.22 -0.83 4.90
C PRO A 212 2.15 -0.37 3.78
N TRP A 213 2.23 -1.16 2.71
CA TRP A 213 3.15 -0.90 1.60
C TRP A 213 2.52 -1.18 0.23
N SER A 214 1.25 -0.91 0.07
CA SER A 214 0.56 -1.11 -1.20
C SER A 214 0.22 0.22 -1.88
N TYR A 215 0.14 0.20 -3.20
CA TYR A 215 -0.43 1.31 -3.96
C TYR A 215 -1.94 1.35 -3.80
N GLY A 216 -2.51 2.52 -3.92
CA GLY A 216 -3.93 2.66 -4.13
C GLY A 216 -4.35 2.18 -5.53
N SER A 217 -5.60 1.85 -5.69
CA SER A 217 -6.17 1.36 -6.94
C SER A 217 -6.92 2.44 -7.69
N LYS A 218 -6.94 2.30 -9.02
CA LYS A 218 -7.63 3.21 -9.91
C LYS A 218 -9.15 3.05 -9.83
N GLY A 219 -9.88 4.15 -9.94
CA GLY A 219 -11.32 4.15 -10.17
C GLY A 219 -11.69 3.69 -11.57
N GLY A 220 -12.90 3.16 -11.71
CA GLY A 220 -13.46 2.71 -12.99
C GLY A 220 -13.78 3.88 -13.93
N THR A 221 -13.71 3.61 -15.22
CA THR A 221 -14.11 4.54 -16.28
C THR A 221 -15.43 4.13 -16.90
N THR A 222 -16.14 5.05 -17.54
CA THR A 222 -17.42 4.77 -18.23
C THR A 222 -17.25 4.51 -19.71
N SER A 223 -16.16 4.98 -20.29
CA SER A 223 -15.89 4.91 -21.72
C SER A 223 -14.55 4.25 -21.98
N LYS A 224 -14.46 3.50 -23.07
CA LYS A 224 -13.18 2.95 -23.55
C LYS A 224 -12.28 4.04 -24.13
N GLU A 225 -12.83 5.16 -24.53
CA GLU A 225 -12.14 6.24 -25.22
C GLU A 225 -11.61 7.31 -24.27
N GLU A 226 -12.25 7.47 -23.11
CA GLU A 226 -11.89 8.48 -22.12
C GLU A 226 -11.63 7.88 -20.76
N LYS A 227 -10.54 8.31 -20.13
CA LYS A 227 -10.12 7.86 -18.79
C LYS A 227 -10.74 8.76 -17.71
N TYR A 228 -11.95 8.48 -17.32
CA TYR A 228 -12.64 9.24 -16.27
C TYR A 228 -12.33 8.76 -14.86
N GLY A 229 -11.79 7.56 -14.68
CA GLY A 229 -11.42 7.04 -13.36
C GLY A 229 -10.21 7.76 -12.77
N GLY A 230 -10.29 8.13 -11.49
CA GLY A 230 -9.16 8.69 -10.73
C GLY A 230 -8.04 7.69 -10.58
N GLU A 231 -6.80 8.12 -10.67
CA GLU A 231 -5.63 7.25 -10.44
C GLU A 231 -5.50 6.94 -8.94
N GLY A 232 -4.93 5.77 -8.60
CA GLY A 232 -4.63 5.41 -7.20
C GLY A 232 -3.52 6.26 -6.59
N GLY A 233 -3.51 6.40 -5.28
CA GLY A 233 -2.43 7.04 -4.52
C GLY A 233 -1.17 6.17 -4.50
N GLY A 234 -0.01 6.79 -4.49
CA GLY A 234 1.28 6.15 -4.38
C GLY A 234 1.61 5.71 -2.94
N ARG A 235 2.89 5.56 -2.63
CA ARG A 235 3.32 5.12 -1.30
C ARG A 235 4.56 5.86 -0.82
N ILE A 236 4.57 6.15 0.48
CA ILE A 236 5.66 6.83 1.18
C ILE A 236 6.15 5.92 2.30
N LYS A 237 7.46 5.74 2.41
CA LYS A 237 8.08 4.99 3.51
C LYS A 237 9.26 5.74 4.09
N PHE A 238 9.26 5.90 5.41
CA PHE A 238 10.41 6.36 6.18
C PHE A 238 10.92 5.23 7.07
N GLU A 239 12.21 4.94 6.97
CA GLU A 239 12.95 4.06 7.87
C GLU A 239 14.07 4.89 8.52
N VAL A 240 13.76 5.51 9.64
CA VAL A 240 14.64 6.42 10.35
C VAL A 240 15.16 5.75 11.61
N VAL A 241 16.47 5.72 11.80
CA VAL A 241 17.09 4.99 12.91
C VAL A 241 16.86 5.69 14.23
N ASP A 242 16.97 7.01 14.30
CA ASP A 242 16.86 7.78 15.53
C ASP A 242 15.59 8.64 15.56
N SER A 243 15.55 9.79 14.90
CA SER A 243 14.44 10.72 15.04
C SER A 243 13.91 11.26 13.71
N ILE A 244 12.59 11.43 13.66
CA ILE A 244 11.92 12.09 12.55
C ILE A 244 11.08 13.27 13.05
N ASP A 245 11.24 14.43 12.43
CA ASP A 245 10.38 15.60 12.64
C ASP A 245 9.63 15.91 11.33
N VAL A 246 8.30 15.87 11.39
CA VAL A 246 7.43 16.12 10.24
C VAL A 246 6.54 17.31 10.54
N SER A 247 6.97 18.49 10.09
CA SER A 247 6.19 19.73 10.11
C SER A 247 5.59 20.08 8.74
N GLY A 248 5.94 19.32 7.70
CA GLY A 248 5.39 19.41 6.34
C GLY A 248 4.29 18.39 6.08
N ASP A 249 3.91 18.23 4.81
CA ASP A 249 2.80 17.36 4.39
C ASP A 249 3.29 16.08 3.71
N LEU A 250 2.64 14.95 4.05
CA LEU A 250 2.77 13.66 3.39
C LEU A 250 1.44 13.31 2.72
N LEU A 251 1.42 13.28 1.39
CA LEU A 251 0.18 13.13 0.62
C LEU A 251 0.23 11.86 -0.24
N ALA A 252 -0.65 10.90 0.06
CA ALA A 252 -0.82 9.66 -0.71
C ALA A 252 -2.29 9.48 -1.15
N ASN A 253 -2.95 10.55 -1.56
CA ASN A 253 -4.36 10.52 -1.92
C ASN A 253 -4.58 9.80 -3.26
N GLY A 254 -5.78 9.23 -3.43
CA GLY A 254 -6.27 8.86 -4.75
C GLY A 254 -6.66 10.08 -5.55
N GLY A 255 -6.65 9.97 -6.86
CA GLY A 255 -7.15 10.99 -7.77
C GLY A 255 -8.68 11.03 -7.78
N ASP A 256 -9.23 12.19 -8.05
CA ASP A 256 -10.67 12.35 -8.26
C ASP A 256 -11.12 11.65 -9.54
N GLY A 257 -12.27 11.03 -9.50
CA GLY A 257 -12.96 10.58 -10.70
C GLY A 257 -13.50 11.77 -11.48
N GLY A 258 -13.42 11.73 -12.80
CA GLY A 258 -14.10 12.68 -13.65
C GLY A 258 -15.63 12.59 -13.51
N MET A 259 -16.36 13.36 -14.32
CA MET A 259 -17.82 13.56 -14.19
C MET A 259 -18.64 12.26 -14.08
N LYS A 260 -18.13 11.14 -14.56
CA LYS A 260 -18.77 9.81 -14.50
C LYS A 260 -17.81 8.71 -14.07
N GLY A 261 -16.59 9.06 -13.67
CA GLY A 261 -15.59 8.10 -13.23
C GLY A 261 -15.64 7.85 -11.74
N GLY A 262 -15.21 6.70 -11.29
CA GLY A 262 -14.96 6.41 -9.88
C GLY A 262 -13.68 7.07 -9.40
N GLY A 263 -13.61 7.48 -8.15
CA GLY A 263 -12.39 7.97 -7.52
C GLY A 263 -11.37 6.84 -7.34
N GLY A 264 -10.10 7.17 -7.43
CA GLY A 264 -9.01 6.28 -7.02
C GLY A 264 -8.95 6.16 -5.48
N SER A 265 -8.45 5.06 -4.97
CA SER A 265 -8.21 4.91 -3.53
C SER A 265 -6.88 5.55 -3.13
N GLY A 266 -6.78 5.99 -1.87
CA GLY A 266 -5.50 6.41 -1.29
C GLY A 266 -4.48 5.28 -1.29
N GLY A 267 -3.22 5.64 -1.20
CA GLY A 267 -2.10 4.72 -1.07
C GLY A 267 -1.64 4.53 0.37
N SER A 268 -0.34 4.29 0.58
CA SER A 268 0.24 4.00 1.90
C SER A 268 1.21 5.07 2.37
N ILE A 269 1.18 5.35 3.66
CA ILE A 269 2.22 6.09 4.36
C ILE A 269 2.66 5.25 5.55
N PHE A 270 3.94 4.88 5.55
CA PHE A 270 4.56 4.12 6.63
C PHE A 270 5.76 4.87 7.19
N VAL A 271 5.76 5.09 8.50
CA VAL A 271 6.84 5.78 9.20
C VAL A 271 7.33 4.90 10.34
N LYS A 272 8.62 4.57 10.31
CA LYS A 272 9.32 3.86 11.36
C LYS A 272 10.49 4.70 11.85
N ALA A 273 10.45 5.09 13.12
CA ALA A 273 11.50 5.83 13.78
C ALA A 273 11.57 5.42 15.25
N HIS A 274 12.68 5.76 15.93
CA HIS A 274 12.78 5.55 17.36
C HIS A 274 12.04 6.66 18.14
N ARG A 275 12.06 7.90 17.63
CA ARG A 275 11.37 9.08 18.20
C ARG A 275 10.82 9.94 17.09
#